data_0ae3617be9c2012acb6e1a77ce28f5f1
#
_entry.id   0ae3617be9c2012acb6e1a77ce28f5f1
#
_cell.length_a   1.000
_cell.length_b   1.000
_cell.length_c   1.000
_cell.angle_alpha   90.00
_cell.angle_beta   90.00
_cell.angle_gamma   90.00
#
_symmetry.space_group_name_H-M   'P 1'
#
loop_
_entity.id
_entity.type
_entity.pdbx_description
1 polymer ?
#
loop_
_entity_poly.entity_id
_entity_poly.type
_entity_poly.pdbx_seq_one_letter_code
_entity_poly.pdbx_strand_id
1 'polypeptide(L)'
;MLQIYDKLLELPLFLGIGMDDLTHIVEVTKFEFIKLRAGKTVVSENQPCEQLYFLMDGILNMETRADDNSYTMTEEMMAPAVLQPERLFGLRRHYSKSFRTKTTCGLLSIEKSELLKLLDEHFIFRLNYYNLLCTRTQRAGGMPWRRTGEQPRDKFTRFVSDRSDRPAGRKELCITMQQLANAINESRLNTSRMLHDLHAHDLIRLYRSKVIIPHLEKLVQA
;
A
#
# COMPACT_ATOMS: atom_id res chain seq x y z
N MET A 1 -19.53 -17.09 14.89
CA MET A 1 -19.23 -15.84 15.62
C MET A 1 -17.76 -15.76 16.05
N LEU A 2 -17.18 -16.75 16.73
CA LEU A 2 -15.77 -16.74 17.15
C LEU A 2 -14.77 -16.34 16.05
N GLN A 3 -14.91 -16.86 14.84
CA GLN A 3 -13.99 -16.55 13.72
C GLN A 3 -13.92 -15.07 13.30
N ILE A 4 -14.96 -14.29 13.57
CA ILE A 4 -14.99 -12.86 13.19
C ILE A 4 -14.22 -12.02 14.19
N TYR A 5 -14.31 -12.32 15.50
CA TYR A 5 -13.57 -11.63 16.53
C TYR A 5 -12.06 -11.85 16.39
N ASP A 6 -11.63 -13.09 16.14
CA ASP A 6 -10.22 -13.42 15.92
C ASP A 6 -9.65 -12.61 14.75
N LYS A 7 -10.38 -12.52 13.63
CA LYS A 7 -9.97 -11.73 12.46
C LYS A 7 -9.95 -10.22 12.72
N LEU A 8 -10.86 -9.69 13.53
CA LEU A 8 -10.84 -8.28 13.89
C LEU A 8 -9.62 -7.96 14.74
N LEU A 9 -9.24 -8.83 15.69
CA LEU A 9 -8.06 -8.64 16.54
C LEU A 9 -6.74 -8.69 15.77
N GLU A 10 -6.71 -9.30 14.59
CA GLU A 10 -5.54 -9.28 13.70
C GLU A 10 -5.39 -7.93 12.95
N LEU A 11 -6.48 -7.14 12.83
CA LEU A 11 -6.46 -5.87 12.13
C LEU A 11 -5.69 -4.81 12.92
N PRO A 12 -4.87 -3.98 12.25
CA PRO A 12 -3.98 -3.02 12.92
C PRO A 12 -4.68 -2.06 13.90
N LEU A 13 -5.93 -1.69 13.63
CA LEU A 13 -6.67 -0.75 14.50
C LEU A 13 -7.29 -1.41 15.73
N PHE A 14 -7.44 -2.73 15.73
CA PHE A 14 -8.05 -3.49 16.83
C PHE A 14 -7.02 -4.19 17.73
N LEU A 15 -5.73 -4.07 17.43
CA LEU A 15 -4.67 -4.70 18.22
C LEU A 15 -4.70 -4.20 19.67
N GLY A 16 -4.72 -5.14 20.61
CA GLY A 16 -4.69 -4.85 22.05
C GLY A 16 -6.03 -4.42 22.65
N ILE A 17 -7.15 -4.46 21.89
CA ILE A 17 -8.49 -4.26 22.42
C ILE A 17 -8.90 -5.53 23.20
N GLY A 18 -9.46 -5.34 24.40
CA GLY A 18 -9.99 -6.44 25.22
C GLY A 18 -11.23 -7.08 24.57
N MET A 19 -11.53 -8.34 24.93
CA MET A 19 -12.67 -9.06 24.35
C MET A 19 -14.01 -8.42 24.66
N ASP A 20 -14.17 -7.84 25.86
CA ASP A 20 -15.40 -7.17 26.28
C ASP A 20 -15.64 -5.91 25.45
N ASP A 21 -14.60 -5.08 25.27
CA ASP A 21 -14.66 -3.90 24.42
C ASP A 21 -14.90 -4.27 22.95
N LEU A 22 -14.24 -5.32 22.45
CA LEU A 22 -14.43 -5.79 21.07
C LEU A 22 -15.86 -6.28 20.84
N THR A 23 -16.43 -6.99 21.81
CA THR A 23 -17.83 -7.45 21.76
C THR A 23 -18.76 -6.24 21.67
N HIS A 24 -18.56 -5.25 22.53
CA HIS A 24 -19.35 -4.02 22.52
C HIS A 24 -19.21 -3.28 21.17
N ILE A 25 -17.98 -3.14 20.65
CA ILE A 25 -17.74 -2.52 19.33
C ILE A 25 -18.53 -3.24 18.24
N VAL A 26 -18.51 -4.57 18.21
CA VAL A 26 -19.21 -5.36 17.17
C VAL A 26 -20.72 -5.23 17.27
N GLU A 27 -21.27 -5.08 18.48
CA GLU A 27 -22.69 -4.93 18.71
C GLU A 27 -23.24 -3.56 18.31
N VAL A 28 -22.46 -2.47 18.51
CA VAL A 28 -22.93 -1.11 18.31
C VAL A 28 -22.50 -0.48 16.97
N THR A 29 -21.43 -1.00 16.35
CA THR A 29 -20.87 -0.43 15.13
C THR A 29 -21.49 -1.09 13.89
N LYS A 30 -21.89 -0.27 12.94
CA LYS A 30 -22.38 -0.75 11.64
C LYS A 30 -21.23 -1.13 10.73
N PHE A 31 -20.86 -2.39 10.75
CA PHE A 31 -19.90 -2.97 9.82
C PHE A 31 -20.58 -3.52 8.58
N GLU A 32 -20.00 -3.26 7.41
CA GLU A 32 -20.39 -3.88 6.16
C GLU A 32 -19.35 -4.93 5.77
N PHE A 33 -19.77 -6.19 5.63
CA PHE A 33 -18.92 -7.30 5.20
C PHE A 33 -19.06 -7.52 3.71
N ILE A 34 -17.94 -7.44 2.99
CA ILE A 34 -17.91 -7.50 1.54
C ILE A 34 -17.01 -8.66 1.12
N LYS A 35 -17.53 -9.56 0.29
CA LYS A 35 -16.73 -10.63 -0.32
C LYS A 35 -16.64 -10.40 -1.83
N LEU A 36 -15.41 -10.22 -2.32
CA LEU A 36 -15.14 -9.97 -3.74
C LEU A 36 -14.29 -11.10 -4.34
N ARG A 37 -14.68 -11.55 -5.52
CA ARG A 37 -13.87 -12.48 -6.32
C ARG A 37 -12.64 -11.77 -6.88
N ALA A 38 -11.63 -12.55 -7.30
CA ALA A 38 -10.44 -12.02 -7.97
C ALA A 38 -10.81 -11.13 -9.18
N GLY A 39 -10.00 -10.07 -9.42
CA GLY A 39 -10.15 -9.14 -10.54
C GLY A 39 -11.19 -8.04 -10.33
N LYS A 40 -11.82 -7.93 -9.15
CA LYS A 40 -12.79 -6.86 -8.85
C LYS A 40 -12.09 -5.64 -8.28
N THR A 41 -12.57 -4.45 -8.64
CA THR A 41 -12.12 -3.18 -8.05
C THR A 41 -12.82 -2.96 -6.71
N VAL A 42 -12.04 -2.64 -5.69
CA VAL A 42 -12.53 -2.23 -4.36
C VAL A 42 -12.81 -0.73 -4.36
N VAL A 43 -11.79 0.04 -4.70
CA VAL A 43 -11.85 1.50 -4.88
C VAL A 43 -10.93 1.91 -6.02
N SER A 44 -11.27 3.01 -6.68
CA SER A 44 -10.46 3.61 -7.76
C SER A 44 -9.76 4.88 -7.28
N GLU A 45 -8.63 5.18 -7.89
CA GLU A 45 -7.96 6.47 -7.74
C GLU A 45 -8.93 7.62 -8.02
N ASN A 46 -8.81 8.70 -7.25
CA ASN A 46 -9.70 9.88 -7.27
C ASN A 46 -11.16 9.65 -6.84
N GLN A 47 -11.56 8.44 -6.46
CA GLN A 47 -12.86 8.20 -5.84
C GLN A 47 -12.91 8.88 -4.45
N PRO A 48 -14.04 9.51 -4.05
CA PRO A 48 -14.21 10.03 -2.70
C PRO A 48 -13.98 8.96 -1.63
N CYS A 49 -13.21 9.30 -0.58
CA CYS A 49 -12.93 8.42 0.54
C CYS A 49 -13.93 8.72 1.69
N GLU A 50 -15.06 8.02 1.69
CA GLU A 50 -16.14 8.19 2.67
C GLU A 50 -16.21 7.04 3.69
N GLN A 51 -15.58 5.92 3.34
CA GLN A 51 -15.53 4.70 4.14
C GLN A 51 -14.09 4.26 4.37
N LEU A 52 -13.84 3.65 5.52
CA LEU A 52 -12.58 2.97 5.81
C LEU A 52 -12.73 1.48 5.52
N TYR A 53 -11.86 0.95 4.65
CA TYR A 53 -11.83 -0.45 4.30
C TYR A 53 -10.70 -1.18 5.02
N PHE A 54 -11.03 -2.35 5.55
CA PHE A 54 -10.09 -3.32 6.11
C PHE A 54 -10.05 -4.55 5.22
N LEU A 55 -8.87 -4.98 4.85
CA LEU A 55 -8.66 -6.26 4.18
C LEU A 55 -8.48 -7.33 5.26
N MET A 56 -9.48 -8.22 5.39
CA MET A 56 -9.49 -9.29 6.37
C MET A 56 -8.89 -10.59 5.84
N ASP A 57 -9.09 -10.86 4.54
CA ASP A 57 -8.59 -12.05 3.86
C ASP A 57 -8.17 -11.71 2.44
N GLY A 58 -7.17 -12.45 1.94
CA GLY A 58 -6.76 -12.40 0.55
C GLY A 58 -5.67 -11.37 0.26
N ILE A 59 -5.52 -11.05 -1.02
CA ILE A 59 -4.47 -10.18 -1.55
C ILE A 59 -5.09 -9.16 -2.50
N LEU A 60 -4.78 -7.89 -2.31
CA LEU A 60 -5.09 -6.81 -3.23
C LEU A 60 -3.85 -6.41 -4.04
N ASN A 61 -4.05 -6.07 -5.29
CA ASN A 61 -3.12 -5.24 -6.06
C ASN A 61 -3.45 -3.78 -5.79
N MET A 62 -2.46 -3.03 -5.32
CA MET A 62 -2.52 -1.60 -5.10
C MET A 62 -1.73 -0.92 -6.21
N GLU A 63 -2.42 -0.18 -7.07
CA GLU A 63 -1.83 0.54 -8.20
C GLU A 63 -1.71 2.02 -7.87
N THR A 64 -0.51 2.56 -8.07
CA THR A 64 -0.19 3.99 -8.00
C THR A 64 0.25 4.45 -9.37
N ARG A 65 -0.26 5.59 -9.83
CA ARG A 65 0.08 6.20 -11.10
C ARG A 65 0.85 7.50 -10.88
N ALA A 66 1.83 7.77 -11.71
CA ALA A 66 2.51 9.06 -11.71
C ALA A 66 1.56 10.17 -12.17
N ASP A 67 1.71 11.40 -11.64
CA ASP A 67 0.86 12.53 -11.94
C ASP A 67 0.82 12.88 -13.45
N ASP A 68 1.93 12.64 -14.14
CA ASP A 68 2.08 12.83 -15.60
C ASP A 68 1.70 11.58 -16.42
N ASN A 69 1.19 10.53 -15.78
CA ASN A 69 0.87 9.23 -16.37
C ASN A 69 2.07 8.52 -17.05
N SER A 70 3.30 8.92 -16.77
CA SER A 70 4.49 8.35 -17.40
C SER A 70 4.78 6.91 -16.97
N TYR A 71 4.35 6.50 -15.78
CA TYR A 71 4.50 5.11 -15.30
C TYR A 71 3.41 4.77 -14.27
N THR A 72 3.26 3.47 -14.04
CA THR A 72 2.47 2.94 -12.93
C THR A 72 3.31 1.99 -12.11
N MET A 73 3.04 1.94 -10.80
CA MET A 73 3.62 0.96 -9.89
C MET A 73 2.51 0.16 -9.21
N THR A 74 2.61 -1.15 -9.27
CA THR A 74 1.69 -2.06 -8.59
C THR A 74 2.42 -2.80 -7.49
N GLU A 75 1.82 -2.79 -6.31
CA GLU A 75 2.27 -3.51 -5.12
C GLU A 75 1.20 -4.49 -4.65
N GLU A 76 1.61 -5.57 -4.01
CA GLU A 76 0.69 -6.50 -3.37
C GLU A 76 0.46 -6.10 -1.91
N MET A 77 -0.82 -5.97 -1.53
CA MET A 77 -1.25 -5.76 -0.16
C MET A 77 -1.90 -7.04 0.35
N MET A 78 -1.26 -7.69 1.31
CA MET A 78 -1.80 -8.90 1.95
C MET A 78 -2.58 -8.54 3.21
N ALA A 79 -3.62 -9.33 3.50
CA ALA A 79 -4.34 -9.27 4.76
C ALA A 79 -3.41 -9.70 5.94
N PRO A 80 -3.63 -9.15 7.17
CA PRO A 80 -4.56 -8.08 7.52
C PRO A 80 -4.01 -6.69 7.16
N ALA A 81 -4.86 -5.80 6.66
CA ALA A 81 -4.43 -4.45 6.24
C ALA A 81 -5.58 -3.43 6.27
N VAL A 82 -5.22 -2.13 6.28
CA VAL A 82 -6.16 -1.00 6.20
C VAL A 82 -5.85 -0.16 4.95
N LEU A 83 -6.89 0.14 4.15
CA LEU A 83 -6.75 0.89 2.91
C LEU A 83 -6.77 2.40 3.21
N GLN A 84 -5.68 3.08 2.92
CA GLN A 84 -5.51 4.54 2.93
C GLN A 84 -6.28 5.30 4.05
N PRO A 85 -6.10 4.95 5.34
CA PRO A 85 -6.80 5.63 6.45
C PRO A 85 -6.51 7.13 6.52
N GLU A 86 -5.36 7.57 5.99
CA GLU A 86 -4.95 8.97 5.90
C GLU A 86 -5.77 9.80 4.90
N ARG A 87 -6.60 9.16 4.06
CA ARG A 87 -7.43 9.83 3.07
C ARG A 87 -8.86 10.11 3.54
N LEU A 88 -9.26 9.55 4.68
CA LEU A 88 -10.61 9.75 5.20
C LEU A 88 -10.83 11.15 5.77
N PHE A 89 -9.75 11.78 6.24
CA PHE A 89 -9.75 13.13 6.81
C PHE A 89 -8.76 14.04 6.08
N GLY A 90 -8.77 15.33 6.40
CA GLY A 90 -7.86 16.33 5.84
C GLY A 90 -8.35 16.97 4.55
N LEU A 91 -7.45 17.65 3.84
CA LEU A 91 -7.80 18.49 2.67
C LEU A 91 -8.13 17.66 1.42
N ARG A 92 -7.47 16.51 1.23
CA ARG A 92 -7.63 15.68 0.02
C ARG A 92 -8.27 14.36 0.40
N ARG A 93 -9.59 14.30 0.41
CA ARG A 93 -10.40 13.15 0.81
C ARG A 93 -10.79 12.25 -0.37
N HIS A 94 -9.81 11.93 -1.20
CA HIS A 94 -9.96 11.01 -2.34
C HIS A 94 -8.87 9.96 -2.26
N TYR A 95 -9.17 8.74 -2.68
CA TYR A 95 -8.14 7.70 -2.79
C TYR A 95 -7.06 8.14 -3.78
N SER A 96 -5.79 8.01 -3.40
CA SER A 96 -4.66 8.31 -4.27
C SER A 96 -4.15 7.08 -5.04
N LYS A 97 -4.82 5.95 -4.87
CA LYS A 97 -4.45 4.66 -5.46
C LYS A 97 -5.70 3.86 -5.78
N SER A 98 -5.59 3.00 -6.80
CA SER A 98 -6.62 2.00 -7.10
C SER A 98 -6.31 0.69 -6.41
N PHE A 99 -7.33 0.03 -5.86
CA PHE A 99 -7.21 -1.29 -5.22
C PHE A 99 -8.08 -2.29 -5.95
N ARG A 100 -7.46 -3.38 -6.40
CA ARG A 100 -8.13 -4.46 -7.12
C ARG A 100 -7.79 -5.80 -6.47
N THR A 101 -8.77 -6.68 -6.33
CA THR A 101 -8.57 -8.02 -5.79
C THR A 101 -7.68 -8.87 -6.70
N LYS A 102 -6.58 -9.40 -6.16
CA LYS A 102 -5.73 -10.39 -6.84
C LYS A 102 -6.27 -11.81 -6.61
N THR A 103 -6.73 -12.09 -5.41
CA THR A 103 -7.40 -13.33 -5.01
C THR A 103 -8.85 -13.03 -4.64
N THR A 104 -9.63 -14.03 -4.24
CA THR A 104 -10.88 -13.76 -3.51
C THR A 104 -10.53 -13.08 -2.19
N CYS A 105 -11.18 -11.96 -1.88
CA CYS A 105 -10.91 -11.15 -0.70
C CYS A 105 -12.17 -10.99 0.16
N GLY A 106 -11.97 -11.06 1.47
CA GLY A 106 -12.91 -10.63 2.49
C GLY A 106 -12.53 -9.22 2.96
N LEU A 107 -13.46 -8.30 2.85
CA LEU A 107 -13.30 -6.91 3.27
C LEU A 107 -14.31 -6.57 4.34
N LEU A 108 -13.93 -5.66 5.22
CA LEU A 108 -14.81 -5.01 6.17
C LEU A 108 -14.78 -3.52 5.85
N SER A 109 -15.92 -2.84 5.81
CA SER A 109 -15.97 -1.39 5.72
C SER A 109 -16.74 -0.78 6.88
N ILE A 110 -16.36 0.44 7.25
CA ILE A 110 -17.09 1.29 8.18
C ILE A 110 -17.20 2.70 7.59
N GLU A 111 -18.33 3.32 7.80
CA GLU A 111 -18.54 4.72 7.43
C GLU A 111 -17.74 5.65 8.35
N LYS A 112 -17.42 6.83 7.83
CA LYS A 112 -16.70 7.86 8.56
C LYS A 112 -17.37 8.23 9.90
N SER A 113 -18.71 8.28 9.95
CA SER A 113 -19.49 8.54 11.17
C SER A 113 -19.26 7.48 12.25
N GLU A 114 -19.24 6.20 11.86
CA GLU A 114 -18.98 5.10 12.78
C GLU A 114 -17.54 5.09 13.25
N LEU A 115 -16.58 5.39 12.35
CA LEU A 115 -15.18 5.54 12.74
C LEU A 115 -15.00 6.64 13.79
N LEU A 116 -15.68 7.78 13.65
CA LEU A 116 -15.60 8.88 14.62
C LEU A 116 -16.08 8.46 16.00
N LYS A 117 -17.17 7.67 16.09
CA LYS A 117 -17.65 7.11 17.38
C LYS A 117 -16.57 6.19 17.99
N LEU A 118 -16.01 5.26 17.19
CA LEU A 118 -14.94 4.37 17.68
C LEU A 118 -13.71 5.14 18.18
N LEU A 119 -13.33 6.21 17.49
CA LEU A 119 -12.21 7.05 17.90
C LEU A 119 -12.51 7.85 19.18
N ASP A 120 -13.76 8.20 19.45
CA ASP A 120 -14.16 8.92 20.63
C ASP A 120 -14.28 7.99 21.84
N GLU A 121 -14.93 6.86 21.70
CA GLU A 121 -15.30 5.95 22.77
C GLU A 121 -14.17 4.98 23.17
N HIS A 122 -13.30 4.56 22.22
CA HIS A 122 -12.30 3.51 22.44
C HIS A 122 -10.86 4.02 22.33
N PHE A 123 -10.26 4.26 23.51
CA PHE A 123 -8.88 4.82 23.58
C PHE A 123 -7.84 4.01 22.82
N ILE A 124 -7.83 2.67 22.94
CA ILE A 124 -6.85 1.80 22.28
C ILE A 124 -7.01 1.87 20.76
N PHE A 125 -8.24 1.85 20.24
CA PHE A 125 -8.54 2.00 18.83
C PHE A 125 -8.02 3.35 18.29
N ARG A 126 -8.29 4.44 19.02
CA ARG A 126 -7.81 5.79 18.71
C ARG A 126 -6.30 5.89 18.68
N LEU A 127 -5.61 5.29 19.68
CA LEU A 127 -4.16 5.25 19.75
C LEU A 127 -3.56 4.50 18.54
N ASN A 128 -4.13 3.35 18.20
CA ASN A 128 -3.72 2.57 17.04
C ASN A 128 -3.91 3.35 15.73
N TYR A 129 -5.01 4.09 15.61
CA TYR A 129 -5.26 4.96 14.45
C TYR A 129 -4.21 6.06 14.33
N TYR A 130 -3.89 6.75 15.42
CA TYR A 130 -2.82 7.77 15.42
C TYR A 130 -1.45 7.18 15.10
N ASN A 131 -1.10 6.04 15.68
CA ASN A 131 0.16 5.35 15.41
C ASN A 131 0.28 4.98 13.91
N LEU A 132 -0.80 4.50 13.32
CA LEU A 132 -0.84 4.16 11.89
C LEU A 132 -0.62 5.40 11.02
N LEU A 133 -1.32 6.51 11.30
CA LEU A 133 -1.16 7.77 10.57
C LEU A 133 0.24 8.36 10.75
N CYS A 134 0.75 8.43 11.97
CA CYS A 134 2.08 8.96 12.27
C CYS A 134 3.17 8.14 11.56
N THR A 135 3.07 6.81 11.57
CA THR A 135 4.01 5.93 10.87
C THR A 135 4.04 6.21 9.37
N ARG A 136 2.88 6.39 8.74
CA ARG A 136 2.79 6.73 7.31
C ARG A 136 3.38 8.12 7.02
N THR A 137 3.08 9.11 7.85
CA THR A 137 3.64 10.47 7.73
C THR A 137 5.15 10.49 7.88
N GLN A 138 5.70 9.78 8.86
CA GLN A 138 7.15 9.67 9.08
C GLN A 138 7.85 9.03 7.88
N ARG A 139 7.28 7.98 7.30
CA ARG A 139 7.82 7.36 6.08
C ARG A 139 7.83 8.33 4.90
N ALA A 140 6.74 9.04 4.67
CA ALA A 140 6.63 10.03 3.59
C ALA A 140 7.59 11.21 3.80
N GLY A 141 7.70 11.73 5.03
CA GLY A 141 8.54 12.89 5.37
C GLY A 141 10.05 12.64 5.27
N GLY A 142 10.49 11.39 5.41
CA GLY A 142 11.89 11.03 5.31
C GLY A 142 12.45 10.94 3.89
N MET A 143 11.59 10.81 2.87
CA MET A 143 12.02 10.56 1.49
C MET A 143 12.83 11.69 0.84
N PRO A 144 12.46 12.97 0.94
CA PRO A 144 13.19 14.06 0.27
C PRO A 144 14.63 14.26 0.76
N TRP A 145 14.92 13.87 2.00
CA TRP A 145 16.21 14.10 2.65
C TRP A 145 17.20 12.94 2.50
N ARG A 146 16.80 11.86 1.87
CA ARG A 146 17.71 10.74 1.61
C ARG A 146 18.69 11.10 0.51
N ARG A 147 19.98 10.81 0.74
CA ARG A 147 21.02 10.97 -0.28
C ARG A 147 20.75 10.06 -1.47
N THR A 148 20.94 10.59 -2.67
CA THR A 148 20.90 9.78 -3.90
C THR A 148 22.28 9.13 -4.06
N GLY A 149 22.31 7.83 -4.30
CA GLY A 149 23.54 7.14 -4.66
C GLY A 149 24.07 7.63 -6.01
N GLU A 150 25.37 7.47 -6.26
CA GLU A 150 26.03 7.91 -7.49
C GLU A 150 25.85 6.89 -8.62
N GLN A 151 25.78 5.61 -8.28
CA GLN A 151 25.66 4.54 -9.26
C GLN A 151 24.23 4.43 -9.84
N PRO A 152 24.05 4.08 -11.11
CA PRO A 152 22.74 3.89 -11.72
C PRO A 152 21.83 2.92 -10.95
N ARG A 153 22.42 1.90 -10.35
CA ARG A 153 21.75 0.92 -9.51
C ARG A 153 21.14 1.56 -8.24
N ASP A 154 21.90 2.38 -7.54
CA ASP A 154 21.43 3.06 -6.32
C ASP A 154 20.26 4.01 -6.64
N LYS A 155 20.37 4.72 -7.78
CA LYS A 155 19.32 5.61 -8.26
C LYS A 155 18.05 4.84 -8.59
N PHE A 156 18.16 3.69 -9.26
CA PHE A 156 17.03 2.82 -9.57
C PHE A 156 16.40 2.23 -8.31
N THR A 157 17.22 1.69 -7.41
CA THR A 157 16.77 1.12 -6.13
C THR A 157 16.03 2.17 -5.32
N ARG A 158 16.57 3.37 -5.25
CA ARG A 158 15.92 4.50 -4.59
C ARG A 158 14.63 4.90 -5.29
N PHE A 159 14.63 5.02 -6.62
CA PHE A 159 13.44 5.35 -7.41
C PHE A 159 12.28 4.42 -7.07
N VAL A 160 12.55 3.11 -7.00
CA VAL A 160 11.54 2.11 -6.64
C VAL A 160 11.13 2.22 -5.17
N SER A 161 12.10 2.32 -4.25
CA SER A 161 11.87 2.35 -2.80
C SER A 161 11.05 3.56 -2.37
N ASP A 162 11.37 4.76 -2.91
CA ASP A 162 10.70 6.00 -2.57
C ASP A 162 9.24 6.05 -3.05
N ARG A 163 8.90 5.22 -4.05
CA ARG A 163 7.55 5.10 -4.61
C ARG A 163 6.77 3.91 -4.08
N SER A 164 7.41 3.10 -3.24
CA SER A 164 6.79 1.92 -2.63
C SER A 164 6.21 2.25 -1.25
N ASP A 165 4.96 1.86 -1.00
CA ASP A 165 4.36 1.96 0.33
C ASP A 165 4.95 0.94 1.31
N ARG A 166 5.36 -0.22 0.81
CA ARG A 166 5.94 -1.30 1.58
C ARG A 166 7.42 -1.47 1.24
N PRO A 167 8.31 -1.57 2.24
CA PRO A 167 9.75 -1.68 2.01
C PRO A 167 10.20 -3.05 1.47
N ALA A 168 9.29 -4.01 1.39
CA ALA A 168 9.57 -5.38 1.00
C ALA A 168 8.49 -5.93 0.06
N GLY A 169 8.76 -7.13 -0.51
CA GLY A 169 7.84 -7.87 -1.36
C GLY A 169 7.86 -7.45 -2.82
N ARG A 170 6.97 -8.08 -3.59
CA ARG A 170 6.91 -7.92 -5.04
C ARG A 170 6.43 -6.53 -5.45
N LYS A 171 7.15 -5.93 -6.44
CA LYS A 171 6.76 -4.69 -7.13
C LYS A 171 6.69 -4.94 -8.62
N GLU A 172 5.76 -4.27 -9.27
CA GLU A 172 5.65 -4.26 -10.72
C GLU A 172 5.62 -2.82 -11.20
N LEU A 173 6.62 -2.44 -11.98
CA LEU A 173 6.80 -1.10 -12.53
C LEU A 173 6.54 -1.16 -14.04
N CYS A 174 5.46 -0.53 -14.48
CA CYS A 174 5.15 -0.35 -15.91
C CYS A 174 5.71 1.00 -16.35
N ILE A 175 6.85 0.96 -17.06
CA ILE A 175 7.61 2.13 -17.50
C ILE A 175 8.40 1.77 -18.77
N THR A 176 8.54 2.72 -19.68
CA THR A 176 9.44 2.55 -20.82
C THR A 176 10.89 2.81 -20.41
N MET A 177 11.86 2.25 -21.17
CA MET A 177 13.29 2.46 -20.93
C MET A 177 13.66 3.95 -20.91
N GLN A 178 13.08 4.75 -21.82
CA GLN A 178 13.36 6.18 -21.89
C GLN A 178 12.80 6.94 -20.68
N GLN A 179 11.57 6.62 -20.27
CA GLN A 179 10.96 7.23 -19.09
C GLN A 179 11.75 6.90 -17.83
N LEU A 180 12.20 5.63 -17.68
CA LEU A 180 13.02 5.25 -16.54
C LEU A 180 14.37 5.97 -16.53
N ALA A 181 15.05 6.05 -17.68
CA ALA A 181 16.31 6.77 -17.80
C ALA A 181 16.17 8.24 -17.36
N ASN A 182 15.12 8.90 -17.84
CA ASN A 182 14.80 10.28 -17.43
C ASN A 182 14.49 10.38 -15.93
N ALA A 183 13.70 9.44 -15.39
CA ALA A 183 13.26 9.46 -13.98
C ALA A 183 14.40 9.25 -12.99
N ILE A 184 15.44 8.49 -13.36
CA ILE A 184 16.65 8.27 -12.52
C ILE A 184 17.81 9.18 -12.90
N ASN A 185 17.61 10.11 -13.86
CA ASN A 185 18.64 11.01 -14.38
C ASN A 185 19.89 10.25 -14.88
N GLU A 186 19.67 9.31 -15.78
CA GLU A 186 20.70 8.49 -16.42
C GLU A 186 20.53 8.42 -17.92
N SER A 187 21.63 8.05 -18.64
CA SER A 187 21.53 7.75 -20.06
C SER A 187 20.74 6.44 -20.26
N ARG A 188 20.03 6.36 -21.40
CA ARG A 188 19.32 5.13 -21.78
C ARG A 188 20.25 3.91 -21.84
N LEU A 189 21.51 4.11 -22.29
CA LEU A 189 22.50 3.05 -22.35
C LEU A 189 22.89 2.53 -20.96
N ASN A 190 23.20 3.44 -20.03
CA ASN A 190 23.53 3.08 -18.64
C ASN A 190 22.35 2.40 -17.94
N THR A 191 21.14 2.92 -18.15
CA THR A 191 19.91 2.32 -17.61
C THR A 191 19.72 0.90 -18.16
N SER A 192 19.93 0.69 -19.45
CA SER A 192 19.82 -0.64 -20.07
C SER A 192 20.86 -1.61 -19.50
N ARG A 193 22.13 -1.19 -19.41
CA ARG A 193 23.20 -2.03 -18.83
C ARG A 193 22.92 -2.41 -17.39
N MET A 194 22.52 -1.45 -16.57
CA MET A 194 22.14 -1.66 -15.17
C MET A 194 20.97 -2.65 -15.03
N LEU A 195 19.91 -2.49 -15.81
CA LEU A 195 18.77 -3.42 -15.76
C LEU A 195 19.14 -4.84 -16.21
N HIS A 196 19.98 -4.98 -17.24
CA HIS A 196 20.47 -6.30 -17.67
C HIS A 196 21.36 -6.95 -16.61
N ASP A 197 22.21 -6.19 -15.93
CA ASP A 197 23.02 -6.67 -14.81
C ASP A 197 22.15 -7.15 -13.64
N LEU A 198 21.17 -6.35 -13.21
CA LEU A 198 20.21 -6.74 -12.17
C LEU A 198 19.39 -7.98 -12.56
N HIS A 199 19.06 -8.11 -13.84
CA HIS A 199 18.36 -9.29 -14.36
C HIS A 199 19.24 -10.55 -14.34
N ALA A 200 20.50 -10.42 -14.71
CA ALA A 200 21.48 -11.51 -14.67
C ALA A 200 21.72 -12.05 -13.24
N HIS A 201 21.52 -11.20 -12.23
CA HIS A 201 21.61 -11.58 -10.81
C HIS A 201 20.26 -11.98 -10.19
N ASP A 202 19.22 -12.24 -11.00
CA ASP A 202 17.86 -12.61 -10.56
C ASP A 202 17.17 -11.63 -9.60
N LEU A 203 17.65 -10.38 -9.53
CA LEU A 203 17.07 -9.33 -8.70
C LEU A 203 15.81 -8.72 -9.32
N ILE A 204 15.72 -8.76 -10.66
CA ILE A 204 14.55 -8.27 -11.40
C ILE A 204 14.22 -9.19 -12.58
N ARG A 205 13.01 -9.03 -13.13
CA ARG A 205 12.61 -9.64 -14.41
C ARG A 205 12.21 -8.54 -15.38
N LEU A 206 12.76 -8.60 -16.61
CA LEU A 206 12.52 -7.61 -17.64
C LEU A 206 11.48 -8.10 -18.65
N TYR A 207 10.54 -7.23 -18.97
CA TYR A 207 9.55 -7.40 -20.03
C TYR A 207 9.46 -6.12 -20.87
N ARG A 208 8.73 -6.16 -21.98
CA ARG A 208 8.49 -4.96 -22.78
C ARG A 208 7.73 -3.92 -21.94
N SER A 209 8.36 -2.76 -21.69
CA SER A 209 7.82 -1.65 -20.89
C SER A 209 7.35 -2.05 -19.48
N LYS A 210 7.98 -3.08 -18.90
CA LYS A 210 7.65 -3.57 -17.58
C LYS A 210 8.89 -4.16 -16.90
N VAL A 211 9.09 -3.79 -15.62
CA VAL A 211 10.11 -4.36 -14.73
C VAL A 211 9.39 -4.98 -13.53
N ILE A 212 9.65 -6.25 -13.26
CA ILE A 212 9.16 -6.92 -12.05
C ILE A 212 10.33 -7.07 -11.08
N ILE A 213 10.15 -6.59 -9.88
CA ILE A 213 11.06 -6.77 -8.75
C ILE A 213 10.40 -7.80 -7.82
N PRO A 214 10.87 -9.08 -7.80
CA PRO A 214 10.24 -10.11 -6.98
C PRO A 214 10.32 -9.82 -5.48
N HIS A 215 11.46 -9.26 -5.05
CA HIS A 215 11.79 -9.00 -3.65
C HIS A 215 12.52 -7.66 -3.54
N LEU A 216 11.80 -6.58 -3.19
CA LEU A 216 12.41 -5.26 -3.08
C LEU A 216 13.51 -5.23 -2.00
N GLU A 217 13.32 -5.94 -0.91
CA GLU A 217 14.29 -6.06 0.17
C GLU A 217 15.65 -6.63 -0.29
N LYS A 218 15.65 -7.56 -1.24
CA LYS A 218 16.88 -8.10 -1.83
C LYS A 218 17.56 -7.08 -2.73
N LEU A 219 16.78 -6.31 -3.50
CA LEU A 219 17.33 -5.26 -4.37
C LEU A 219 18.00 -4.14 -3.55
N VAL A 220 17.45 -3.83 -2.37
CA VAL A 220 17.99 -2.79 -1.46
C VAL A 220 19.29 -3.25 -0.77
N GLN A 221 19.40 -4.55 -0.46
CA GLN A 221 20.57 -5.11 0.24
C GLN A 221 21.72 -5.52 -0.69
N ALA A 222 21.46 -5.72 -1.95
CA ALA A 222 22.41 -6.18 -2.95
C ALA A 222 23.28 -5.03 -3.49
#